data_c7422d486c99f6deb7c9b34cb2aaef0d
#
_entry.id   c7422d486c99f6deb7c9b34cb2aaef0d
#
_cell.length_a   1.000
_cell.length_b   1.000
_cell.length_c   1.000
_cell.angle_alpha   90.00
_cell.angle_beta   90.00
_cell.angle_gamma   90.00
#
_symmetry.space_group_name_H-M   'P 1'
#
loop_
_entity.id
_entity.type
_entity.pdbx_description
1 polymer ?
#
loop_
_entity_poly.entity_id
_entity_poly.type
_entity_poly.pdbx_seq_one_letter_code
_entity_poly.pdbx_strand_id
1 'polypeptide(L)'
;MAKYEVIMSCGHEETIELLGKYSDRRRKIEYFESEGLCKECYKKKMRAQEESEKFAFNVSVLPYIDEKDGSILLNIWFSGNTMPHKDSIKSIGGYRWMERESADDFYSLKRSPLRWNKVIKQSELELELEKAKSIGAESVVSDSGLFADIHCQIAINKQKEWQEKQDAISNIEKPKAPSVLMGHKWNQKIYGKPGNYSIYPDGEKVTITDEQAEEIKEYLIKKEEYKKKVEEIKNA
;
A
#
# COMPACT_ATOMS: atom_id res chain seq x y z
N MET A 1 8.22 33.93 26.20
CA MET A 1 8.82 34.05 24.87
C MET A 1 9.80 35.18 24.90
N ALA A 2 11.07 34.92 24.58
CA ALA A 2 12.11 35.97 24.55
C ALA A 2 12.90 35.85 23.25
N LYS A 3 13.28 36.99 22.68
CA LYS A 3 14.07 37.09 21.47
C LYS A 3 15.54 37.31 21.85
N TYR A 4 16.43 36.63 21.17
CA TYR A 4 17.87 36.71 21.37
C TYR A 4 18.55 36.89 20.00
N GLU A 5 19.50 37.79 19.95
CA GLU A 5 20.44 37.92 18.86
C GLU A 5 21.62 36.98 19.15
N VAL A 6 21.85 35.99 18.30
CA VAL A 6 22.82 34.92 18.51
C VAL A 6 23.73 34.85 17.31
N ILE A 7 25.03 34.85 17.53
CA ILE A 7 26.01 34.56 16.49
C ILE A 7 26.15 33.04 16.39
N MET A 8 25.64 32.48 15.30
CA MET A 8 25.66 31.05 15.05
C MET A 8 27.09 30.52 14.83
N SER A 9 27.31 29.21 14.98
CA SER A 9 28.65 28.60 14.73
C SER A 9 29.22 28.89 13.35
N CYS A 10 28.38 29.21 12.36
CA CYS A 10 28.80 29.63 11.01
C CYS A 10 29.14 31.11 10.88
N GLY A 11 29.18 31.87 11.99
CA GLY A 11 29.54 33.30 12.04
C GLY A 11 28.43 34.27 11.60
N HIS A 12 27.24 33.80 11.23
CA HIS A 12 26.10 34.66 10.92
C HIS A 12 25.30 34.96 12.17
N GLU A 13 24.81 36.18 12.26
CA GLU A 13 23.90 36.62 13.31
C GLU A 13 22.47 36.32 12.92
N GLU A 14 21.69 35.73 13.84
CA GLU A 14 20.28 35.41 13.64
C GLU A 14 19.46 35.70 14.92
N THR A 15 18.30 36.31 14.74
CA THR A 15 17.36 36.53 15.85
C THR A 15 16.52 35.29 16.07
N ILE A 16 16.66 34.64 17.22
CA ILE A 16 15.92 33.44 17.58
C ILE A 16 14.92 33.71 18.70
N GLU A 17 13.74 33.10 18.60
CA GLU A 17 12.71 33.12 19.64
C GLU A 17 12.74 31.83 20.45
N LEU A 18 13.00 31.94 21.75
CA LEU A 18 13.06 30.79 22.65
C LEU A 18 11.97 30.81 23.71
N LEU A 19 11.35 29.64 23.89
CA LEU A 19 10.38 29.35 24.93
C LEU A 19 11.03 28.52 26.04
N GLY A 20 10.44 28.55 27.23
CA GLY A 20 10.85 27.76 28.39
C GLY A 20 11.60 28.54 29.47
N LYS A 21 12.18 27.82 30.42
CA LYS A 21 12.94 28.39 31.55
C LYS A 21 14.24 29.03 31.07
N TYR A 22 14.75 29.97 31.85
CA TYR A 22 15.99 30.71 31.51
C TYR A 22 17.18 29.75 31.28
N SER A 23 17.34 28.73 32.12
CA SER A 23 18.41 27.72 31.99
C SER A 23 18.35 26.96 30.66
N ASP A 24 17.14 26.61 30.22
CA ASP A 24 16.96 25.86 28.95
C ASP A 24 17.21 26.75 27.75
N ARG A 25 16.82 28.03 27.83
CA ARG A 25 17.10 29.01 26.80
C ARG A 25 18.61 29.27 26.66
N ARG A 26 19.33 29.38 27.78
CA ARG A 26 20.78 29.57 27.80
C ARG A 26 21.51 28.39 27.15
N ARG A 27 21.13 27.15 27.50
CA ARG A 27 21.70 25.95 26.88
C ARG A 27 21.47 25.88 25.37
N LYS A 28 20.29 26.34 24.90
CA LYS A 28 20.02 26.42 23.47
C LYS A 28 20.86 27.49 22.78
N ILE A 29 21.10 28.63 23.39
CA ILE A 29 21.98 29.69 22.85
C ILE A 29 23.42 29.12 22.74
N GLU A 30 23.96 28.53 23.81
CA GLU A 30 25.28 27.87 23.80
C GLU A 30 25.41 26.82 22.68
N TYR A 31 24.33 26.02 22.44
CA TYR A 31 24.29 25.09 21.31
C TYR A 31 24.38 25.82 19.96
N PHE A 32 23.62 26.88 19.75
CA PHE A 32 23.62 27.63 18.49
C PHE A 32 24.96 28.31 18.22
N GLU A 33 25.62 28.82 19.26
CA GLU A 33 26.93 29.45 19.16
C GLU A 33 28.03 28.43 18.86
N SER A 34 27.94 27.20 19.40
CA SER A 34 28.97 26.17 19.25
C SER A 34 28.80 25.27 18.03
N GLU A 35 27.58 24.84 17.75
CA GLU A 35 27.27 23.81 16.75
C GLU A 35 26.16 24.20 15.76
N GLY A 36 25.26 25.10 16.15
CA GLY A 36 24.09 25.46 15.36
C GLY A 36 24.44 26.30 14.13
N LEU A 37 23.92 25.92 12.98
CA LEU A 37 24.05 26.69 11.75
C LEU A 37 22.84 27.62 11.57
N CYS A 38 23.06 28.80 11.01
CA CYS A 38 21.95 29.64 10.56
C CYS A 38 21.14 28.95 9.47
N LYS A 39 19.89 29.37 9.29
CA LYS A 39 18.95 28.76 8.34
C LYS A 39 19.50 28.63 6.92
N GLU A 40 20.25 29.61 6.46
CA GLU A 40 20.84 29.59 5.11
C GLU A 40 22.02 28.63 5.01
N CYS A 41 22.93 28.63 6.00
CA CYS A 41 24.08 27.72 6.02
C CYS A 41 23.61 26.27 6.21
N TYR A 42 22.59 26.05 7.03
CA TYR A 42 21.97 24.73 7.17
C TYR A 42 21.38 24.24 5.82
N LYS A 43 20.64 25.10 5.13
CA LYS A 43 20.11 24.76 3.79
C LYS A 43 21.20 24.47 2.78
N LYS A 44 22.30 25.27 2.78
CA LYS A 44 23.45 25.01 1.91
C LYS A 44 24.12 23.68 2.22
N LYS A 45 24.32 23.37 3.51
CA LYS A 45 24.90 22.09 3.96
C LYS A 45 24.02 20.92 3.52
N MET A 46 22.71 21.00 3.73
CA MET A 46 21.79 19.94 3.32
C MET A 46 21.75 19.74 1.80
N ARG A 47 21.77 20.85 1.03
CA ARG A 47 21.83 20.74 -0.45
C ARG A 47 23.14 20.12 -0.91
N ALA A 48 24.28 20.55 -0.36
CA ALA A 48 25.57 19.96 -0.69
C ALA A 48 25.64 18.45 -0.34
N GLN A 49 25.02 18.07 0.77
CA GLN A 49 24.90 16.66 1.14
C GLN A 49 24.02 15.90 0.14
N GLU A 50 22.84 16.42 -0.17
CA GLU A 50 21.94 15.81 -1.18
C GLU A 50 22.59 15.71 -2.57
N GLU A 51 23.32 16.75 -2.99
CA GLU A 51 24.07 16.77 -4.25
C GLU A 51 25.23 15.75 -4.30
N SER A 52 25.80 15.43 -3.14
CA SER A 52 26.87 14.41 -3.03
C SER A 52 26.34 12.98 -2.98
N GLU A 53 25.05 12.79 -2.66
CA GLU A 53 24.43 11.49 -2.62
C GLU A 53 24.09 11.01 -4.03
N LYS A 54 24.43 9.75 -4.31
CA LYS A 54 24.11 9.13 -5.60
C LYS A 54 22.58 9.00 -5.77
N PHE A 55 22.13 9.28 -6.98
CA PHE A 55 20.76 9.04 -7.36
C PHE A 55 20.50 7.52 -7.41
N ALA A 56 19.70 7.00 -6.49
CA ALA A 56 19.54 5.58 -6.28
C ALA A 56 18.06 5.15 -6.24
N PHE A 57 17.81 3.95 -6.76
CA PHE A 57 16.53 3.27 -6.71
C PHE A 57 16.56 2.20 -5.62
N ASN A 58 15.62 2.28 -4.69
CA ASN A 58 15.55 1.44 -3.51
C ASN A 58 14.25 0.63 -3.51
N VAL A 59 14.30 -0.55 -2.87
CA VAL A 59 13.16 -1.46 -2.75
C VAL A 59 13.04 -1.98 -1.33
N SER A 60 11.83 -2.09 -0.81
CA SER A 60 11.53 -2.81 0.43
C SER A 60 10.24 -3.61 0.30
N VAL A 61 10.17 -4.75 0.98
CA VAL A 61 8.95 -5.56 1.06
C VAL A 61 8.03 -4.97 2.11
N LEU A 62 6.74 -4.87 1.79
CA LEU A 62 5.74 -4.44 2.74
C LEU A 62 5.24 -5.61 3.60
N PRO A 63 4.89 -5.40 4.88
CA PRO A 63 4.47 -6.47 5.80
C PRO A 63 3.02 -6.93 5.56
N TYR A 64 2.47 -6.67 4.39
CA TYR A 64 1.13 -7.05 3.97
C TYR A 64 1.10 -7.42 2.49
N ILE A 65 0.03 -8.07 2.06
CA ILE A 65 -0.18 -8.55 0.69
C ILE A 65 -1.37 -7.83 0.05
N ASP A 66 -1.49 -7.90 -1.27
CA ASP A 66 -2.71 -7.52 -1.97
C ASP A 66 -3.79 -8.60 -1.70
N GLU A 67 -4.82 -8.24 -0.93
CA GLU A 67 -5.91 -9.16 -0.56
C GLU A 67 -6.71 -9.70 -1.75
N LYS A 68 -6.61 -9.05 -2.92
CA LYS A 68 -7.36 -9.46 -4.11
C LYS A 68 -6.77 -10.71 -4.78
N ASP A 69 -5.44 -10.79 -4.83
CA ASP A 69 -4.74 -11.85 -5.57
C ASP A 69 -3.59 -12.50 -4.78
N GLY A 70 -3.40 -12.11 -3.51
CA GLY A 70 -2.34 -12.64 -2.64
C GLY A 70 -0.93 -12.20 -3.04
N SER A 71 -0.78 -11.20 -3.89
CA SER A 71 0.53 -10.72 -4.33
C SER A 71 1.29 -10.05 -3.21
N ILE A 72 2.59 -10.35 -3.10
CA ILE A 72 3.52 -9.61 -2.24
C ILE A 72 3.68 -8.20 -2.82
N LEU A 73 3.55 -7.20 -1.95
CA LEU A 73 3.68 -5.79 -2.29
C LEU A 73 5.06 -5.26 -1.90
N LEU A 74 5.60 -4.43 -2.77
CA LEU A 74 6.87 -3.76 -2.59
C LEU A 74 6.64 -2.25 -2.57
N ASN A 75 7.32 -1.55 -1.67
CA ASN A 75 7.49 -0.12 -1.78
C ASN A 75 8.83 0.18 -2.46
N ILE A 76 8.78 0.93 -3.54
CA ILE A 76 9.94 1.38 -4.30
C ILE A 76 10.07 2.89 -4.22
N TRP A 77 11.30 3.42 -4.09
CA TRP A 77 11.51 4.86 -4.00
C TRP A 77 12.87 5.29 -4.52
N PHE A 78 12.96 6.57 -4.88
CA PHE A 78 14.21 7.21 -5.24
C PHE A 78 14.82 7.95 -4.05
N SER A 79 16.13 7.85 -3.88
CA SER A 79 16.93 8.55 -2.85
C SER A 79 18.13 9.28 -3.48
N GLY A 80 18.81 10.06 -2.66
CA GLY A 80 19.94 10.90 -3.08
C GLY A 80 19.49 12.14 -3.84
N ASN A 81 20.31 12.59 -4.79
CA ASN A 81 20.03 13.81 -5.56
C ASN A 81 18.90 13.61 -6.58
N THR A 82 17.65 13.65 -6.12
CA THR A 82 16.46 13.46 -6.96
C THR A 82 15.99 14.72 -7.69
N MET A 83 16.45 15.91 -7.29
CA MET A 83 15.98 17.20 -7.86
C MET A 83 16.23 17.34 -9.37
N PRO A 84 17.43 17.04 -9.90
CA PRO A 84 17.69 17.09 -11.34
C PRO A 84 16.87 16.07 -12.13
N HIS A 85 16.44 14.97 -11.48
CA HIS A 85 15.73 13.86 -12.10
C HIS A 85 14.21 13.93 -11.95
N LYS A 86 13.68 15.00 -11.33
CA LYS A 86 12.25 15.16 -11.00
C LYS A 86 11.32 14.91 -12.20
N ASP A 87 11.63 15.50 -13.34
CA ASP A 87 10.77 15.40 -14.53
C ASP A 87 10.90 14.00 -15.17
N SER A 88 12.10 13.42 -15.15
CA SER A 88 12.34 12.04 -15.56
C SER A 88 11.58 11.04 -14.68
N ILE A 89 11.59 11.22 -13.35
CA ILE A 89 10.84 10.38 -12.42
C ILE A 89 9.34 10.48 -12.70
N LYS A 90 8.81 11.68 -12.97
CA LYS A 90 7.40 11.84 -13.33
C LYS A 90 7.06 11.17 -14.66
N SER A 91 7.95 11.22 -15.65
CA SER A 91 7.73 10.65 -16.98
C SER A 91 7.62 9.14 -17.00
N ILE A 92 8.33 8.42 -16.11
CA ILE A 92 8.21 6.96 -15.97
C ILE A 92 6.91 6.51 -15.26
N GLY A 93 6.19 7.45 -14.65
CA GLY A 93 4.81 7.32 -14.19
C GLY A 93 4.61 6.62 -12.84
N GLY A 94 3.53 7.02 -12.16
CA GLY A 94 3.05 6.37 -10.93
C GLY A 94 3.75 6.79 -9.64
N TYR A 95 4.89 7.46 -9.68
CA TYR A 95 5.60 7.93 -8.49
C TYR A 95 4.95 9.20 -7.90
N ARG A 96 4.85 9.22 -6.56
CA ARG A 96 4.32 10.36 -5.81
C ARG A 96 5.33 10.84 -4.80
N TRP A 97 5.40 12.15 -4.59
CA TRP A 97 6.22 12.78 -3.55
C TRP A 97 5.45 12.77 -2.23
N MET A 98 5.68 11.75 -1.43
CA MET A 98 4.96 11.51 -0.18
C MET A 98 5.83 10.77 0.84
N GLU A 99 5.35 10.60 2.06
CA GLU A 99 5.97 9.74 3.06
C GLU A 99 6.04 8.31 2.51
N ARG A 100 7.17 7.66 2.76
CA ARG A 100 7.43 6.30 2.31
C ARG A 100 6.64 5.31 3.16
N GLU A 101 5.91 4.43 2.52
CA GLU A 101 5.39 3.24 3.21
C GLU A 101 6.53 2.24 3.37
N SER A 102 7.00 2.04 4.60
CA SER A 102 7.97 0.99 4.91
C SER A 102 7.55 0.25 6.16
N ALA A 103 8.05 -0.98 6.26
CA ALA A 103 7.83 -1.79 7.44
C ALA A 103 8.39 -1.13 8.72
N ASP A 104 9.54 -0.49 8.59
CA ASP A 104 10.20 0.22 9.71
C ASP A 104 9.38 1.42 10.17
N ASP A 105 8.69 2.10 9.26
CA ASP A 105 7.87 3.26 9.55
C ASP A 105 6.56 2.88 10.24
N PHE A 106 6.04 1.67 10.01
CA PHE A 106 4.84 1.17 10.68
C PHE A 106 5.03 1.05 12.20
N TYR A 107 6.25 0.76 12.65
CA TYR A 107 6.61 0.66 14.07
C TYR A 107 7.34 1.89 14.61
N SER A 108 7.70 2.86 13.76
CA SER A 108 8.40 4.08 14.14
C SER A 108 7.42 5.22 14.37
N LEU A 109 7.53 5.88 15.53
CA LEU A 109 6.83 7.14 15.82
C LEU A 109 7.38 8.34 15.02
N LYS A 110 8.46 8.15 14.26
CA LYS A 110 9.07 9.18 13.43
C LYS A 110 8.49 9.08 12.02
N ARG A 111 8.01 10.19 11.49
CA ARG A 111 7.59 10.27 10.08
C ARG A 111 8.78 10.02 9.17
N SER A 112 8.59 9.18 8.18
CA SER A 112 9.56 9.01 7.10
C SER A 112 9.76 10.29 6.32
N PRO A 113 10.99 10.56 5.84
CA PRO A 113 11.21 11.68 4.94
C PRO A 113 10.41 11.50 3.65
N LEU A 114 9.89 12.62 3.11
CA LEU A 114 9.24 12.62 1.81
C LEU A 114 10.20 12.11 0.73
N ARG A 115 9.71 11.22 -0.12
CA ARG A 115 10.45 10.65 -1.26
C ARG A 115 9.52 10.44 -2.46
N TRP A 116 10.09 10.34 -3.66
CA TRP A 116 9.38 9.82 -4.82
C TRP A 116 9.21 8.32 -4.64
N ASN A 117 8.02 7.88 -4.31
CA ASN A 117 7.75 6.48 -4.03
C ASN A 117 6.49 5.97 -4.73
N LYS A 118 6.40 4.64 -4.84
CA LYS A 118 5.31 3.92 -5.47
C LYS A 118 5.22 2.54 -4.84
N VAL A 119 4.01 2.04 -4.63
CA VAL A 119 3.75 0.65 -4.26
C VAL A 119 3.47 -0.14 -5.52
N ILE A 120 4.12 -1.30 -5.64
CA ILE A 120 4.00 -2.20 -6.80
C ILE A 120 3.83 -3.65 -6.33
N LYS A 121 3.41 -4.53 -7.22
CA LYS A 121 3.48 -5.98 -7.00
C LYS A 121 4.89 -6.49 -7.26
N GLN A 122 5.27 -7.57 -6.60
CA GLN A 122 6.57 -8.20 -6.82
C GLN A 122 6.82 -8.54 -8.30
N SER A 123 5.78 -8.96 -9.04
CA SER A 123 5.86 -9.27 -10.47
C SER A 123 6.19 -8.09 -11.37
N GLU A 124 6.04 -6.85 -10.88
CA GLU A 124 6.31 -5.61 -11.61
C GLU A 124 7.72 -5.07 -11.37
N LEU A 125 8.49 -5.69 -10.46
CA LEU A 125 9.79 -5.17 -10.01
C LEU A 125 10.80 -5.03 -11.15
N GLU A 126 10.94 -6.04 -12.01
CA GLU A 126 11.90 -6.00 -13.13
C GLU A 126 11.63 -4.83 -14.08
N LEU A 127 10.36 -4.63 -14.43
CA LEU A 127 9.95 -3.50 -15.28
C LEU A 127 10.29 -2.15 -14.64
N GLU A 128 10.05 -1.99 -13.35
CA GLU A 128 10.35 -0.73 -12.65
C GLU A 128 11.87 -0.52 -12.48
N LEU A 129 12.65 -1.58 -12.31
CA LEU A 129 14.11 -1.53 -12.32
C LEU A 129 14.67 -1.07 -13.67
N GLU A 130 14.14 -1.56 -14.79
CA GLU A 130 14.52 -1.11 -16.14
C GLU A 130 14.20 0.37 -16.34
N LYS A 131 13.01 0.82 -15.93
CA LYS A 131 12.63 2.23 -15.99
C LYS A 131 13.56 3.10 -15.13
N ALA A 132 13.88 2.67 -13.90
CA ALA A 132 14.80 3.40 -13.03
C ALA A 132 16.20 3.52 -13.64
N LYS A 133 16.72 2.45 -14.23
CA LYS A 133 18.01 2.45 -14.97
C LYS A 133 17.98 3.41 -16.17
N SER A 134 16.87 3.47 -16.90
CA SER A 134 16.74 4.36 -18.09
C SER A 134 16.85 5.85 -17.76
N ILE A 135 16.55 6.25 -16.51
CA ILE A 135 16.70 7.62 -16.02
C ILE A 135 18.00 7.85 -15.20
N GLY A 136 18.90 6.86 -15.20
CA GLY A 136 20.22 6.97 -14.58
C GLY A 136 20.27 6.65 -13.07
N ALA A 137 19.25 6.02 -12.50
CA ALA A 137 19.27 5.61 -11.10
C ALA A 137 20.13 4.35 -10.91
N GLU A 138 21.02 4.36 -9.89
CA GLU A 138 21.72 3.17 -9.45
C GLU A 138 20.76 2.28 -8.63
N SER A 139 20.69 0.99 -8.94
CA SER A 139 19.86 0.05 -8.17
C SER A 139 20.55 -0.36 -6.88
N VAL A 140 19.86 -0.19 -5.74
CA VAL A 140 20.33 -0.63 -4.41
C VAL A 140 19.74 -2.00 -4.05
N VAL A 141 19.01 -2.62 -4.99
CA VAL A 141 18.44 -3.96 -4.77
C VAL A 141 19.55 -5.00 -4.80
N SER A 142 19.80 -5.64 -3.66
CA SER A 142 20.51 -6.91 -3.63
C SER A 142 19.48 -8.04 -3.59
N ASP A 143 19.43 -8.86 -4.64
CA ASP A 143 18.49 -10.00 -4.75
C ASP A 143 18.55 -10.94 -3.54
N SER A 144 19.72 -11.06 -2.91
CA SER A 144 19.95 -11.94 -1.74
C SER A 144 19.43 -11.38 -0.42
N GLY A 145 19.13 -10.08 -0.32
CA GLY A 145 18.72 -9.42 0.91
C GLY A 145 17.24 -9.02 0.97
N LEU A 146 16.57 -8.89 -0.19
CA LEU A 146 15.23 -8.32 -0.27
C LEU A 146 14.19 -9.13 0.53
N PHE A 147 14.35 -10.46 0.58
CA PHE A 147 13.42 -11.36 1.26
C PHE A 147 13.98 -12.00 2.54
N ALA A 148 15.12 -11.51 3.05
CA ALA A 148 15.81 -12.12 4.19
C ALA A 148 15.38 -11.57 5.57
N ASP A 149 14.64 -10.48 5.63
CA ASP A 149 14.25 -9.85 6.88
C ASP A 149 12.92 -10.38 7.46
N ILE A 150 12.61 -9.99 8.69
CA ILE A 150 11.40 -10.41 9.43
C ILE A 150 10.12 -9.99 8.68
N HIS A 151 10.12 -8.83 8.04
CA HIS A 151 8.95 -8.30 7.35
C HIS A 151 8.62 -9.09 6.09
N CYS A 152 9.64 -9.58 5.40
CA CYS A 152 9.49 -10.49 4.28
C CYS A 152 8.87 -11.82 4.71
N GLN A 153 9.30 -12.37 5.86
CA GLN A 153 8.71 -13.58 6.41
C GLN A 153 7.23 -13.38 6.75
N ILE A 154 6.85 -12.21 7.28
CA ILE A 154 5.44 -11.88 7.54
C ILE A 154 4.64 -11.87 6.23
N ALA A 155 5.14 -11.23 5.18
CA ALA A 155 4.46 -11.19 3.88
C ALA A 155 4.32 -12.59 3.27
N ILE A 156 5.37 -13.40 3.30
CA ILE A 156 5.36 -14.79 2.82
C ILE A 156 4.36 -15.64 3.59
N ASN A 157 4.30 -15.51 4.91
CA ASN A 157 3.35 -16.26 5.72
C ASN A 157 1.90 -15.87 5.40
N LYS A 158 1.63 -14.56 5.29
CA LYS A 158 0.31 -14.07 4.88
C LYS A 158 -0.09 -14.54 3.48
N GLN A 159 0.86 -14.61 2.56
CA GLN A 159 0.62 -15.16 1.22
C GLN A 159 0.23 -16.64 1.28
N LYS A 160 0.92 -17.45 2.10
CA LYS A 160 0.58 -18.86 2.31
C LYS A 160 -0.82 -19.02 2.91
N GLU A 161 -1.14 -18.26 3.98
CA GLU A 161 -2.47 -18.28 4.59
C GLU A 161 -3.56 -17.90 3.59
N TRP A 162 -3.32 -16.89 2.76
CA TRP A 162 -4.24 -16.49 1.70
C TRP A 162 -4.43 -17.63 0.68
N GLN A 163 -3.34 -18.28 0.24
CA GLN A 163 -3.41 -19.38 -0.71
C GLN A 163 -4.18 -20.59 -0.13
N GLU A 164 -3.91 -20.95 1.11
CA GLU A 164 -4.63 -22.03 1.81
C GLU A 164 -6.13 -21.75 1.89
N LYS A 165 -6.51 -20.49 2.17
CA LYS A 165 -7.93 -20.06 2.14
C LYS A 165 -8.53 -20.16 0.74
N GLN A 166 -7.82 -19.76 -0.32
CA GLN A 166 -8.31 -19.89 -1.70
C GLN A 166 -8.48 -21.35 -2.09
N ASP A 167 -7.53 -22.21 -1.74
CA ASP A 167 -7.60 -23.64 -2.01
C ASP A 167 -8.77 -24.28 -1.26
N ALA A 168 -8.99 -23.93 0.00
CA ALA A 168 -10.14 -24.39 0.78
C ALA A 168 -11.48 -23.96 0.14
N ILE A 169 -11.58 -22.71 -0.34
CA ILE A 169 -12.76 -22.19 -1.04
C ILE A 169 -12.98 -22.92 -2.37
N SER A 170 -11.92 -23.20 -3.12
CA SER A 170 -12.01 -23.88 -4.42
C SER A 170 -12.48 -25.33 -4.30
N ASN A 171 -12.21 -25.97 -3.14
CA ASN A 171 -12.65 -27.33 -2.83
C ASN A 171 -14.12 -27.43 -2.42
N ILE A 172 -14.81 -26.31 -2.15
CA ILE A 172 -16.24 -26.30 -1.88
C ILE A 172 -17.00 -26.39 -3.20
N GLU A 173 -17.83 -27.40 -3.35
CA GLU A 173 -18.65 -27.54 -4.54
C GLU A 173 -19.63 -26.36 -4.69
N LYS A 174 -19.47 -25.61 -5.79
CA LYS A 174 -20.32 -24.48 -6.09
C LYS A 174 -21.69 -24.98 -6.62
N PRO A 175 -22.79 -24.56 -6.03
CA PRO A 175 -24.12 -25.01 -6.47
C PRO A 175 -24.38 -24.58 -7.91
N LYS A 176 -24.85 -25.55 -8.73
CA LYS A 176 -25.17 -25.30 -10.13
C LYS A 176 -26.53 -24.62 -10.23
N ALA A 177 -26.60 -23.53 -10.99
CA ALA A 177 -27.84 -22.84 -11.22
C ALA A 177 -28.82 -23.71 -12.08
N PRO A 178 -30.10 -23.73 -11.76
CA PRO A 178 -31.11 -24.36 -12.60
C PRO A 178 -31.08 -23.83 -14.04
N SER A 179 -31.44 -24.67 -15.00
CA SER A 179 -31.35 -24.34 -16.44
C SER A 179 -32.12 -23.07 -16.80
N VAL A 180 -33.23 -22.84 -16.15
CA VAL A 180 -34.14 -21.69 -16.35
C VAL A 180 -33.51 -20.36 -15.88
N LEU A 181 -32.42 -20.42 -15.09
CA LEU A 181 -31.69 -19.25 -14.58
C LEU A 181 -30.30 -19.08 -15.22
N MET A 182 -29.88 -20.04 -16.06
CA MET A 182 -28.55 -19.99 -16.67
C MET A 182 -28.38 -18.77 -17.59
N GLY A 183 -27.34 -17.95 -17.32
CA GLY A 183 -27.00 -16.78 -18.13
C GLY A 183 -27.85 -15.54 -17.87
N HIS A 184 -28.81 -15.59 -16.98
CA HIS A 184 -29.72 -14.48 -16.69
C HIS A 184 -29.43 -13.81 -15.35
N LYS A 185 -29.61 -12.48 -15.31
CA LYS A 185 -29.65 -11.73 -14.05
C LYS A 185 -31.02 -11.86 -13.43
N TRP A 186 -31.08 -12.20 -12.16
CA TRP A 186 -32.32 -12.52 -11.48
C TRP A 186 -32.36 -11.98 -10.05
N ASN A 187 -33.53 -11.50 -9.60
CA ASN A 187 -33.72 -10.90 -8.27
C ASN A 187 -33.87 -11.90 -7.11
N GLN A 188 -33.71 -13.20 -7.36
CA GLN A 188 -33.76 -14.31 -6.39
C GLN A 188 -35.13 -14.46 -5.70
N LYS A 189 -36.22 -14.06 -6.37
CA LYS A 189 -37.59 -14.17 -5.85
C LYS A 189 -38.48 -14.97 -6.79
N ILE A 190 -39.25 -15.89 -6.20
CA ILE A 190 -40.30 -16.62 -6.89
C ILE A 190 -41.64 -15.96 -6.49
N TYR A 191 -42.46 -15.70 -7.46
CA TYR A 191 -43.76 -15.06 -7.26
C TYR A 191 -44.89 -16.02 -7.62
N GLY A 192 -46.04 -15.87 -6.96
CA GLY A 192 -47.25 -16.66 -7.27
C GLY A 192 -47.55 -17.74 -6.24
N LYS A 193 -48.38 -18.69 -6.64
CA LYS A 193 -48.87 -19.83 -5.83
C LYS A 193 -48.65 -21.13 -6.59
N PRO A 194 -48.71 -22.30 -5.93
CA PRO A 194 -48.65 -23.60 -6.59
C PRO A 194 -49.54 -23.66 -7.83
N GLY A 195 -49.01 -24.16 -8.93
CA GLY A 195 -49.64 -24.18 -10.24
C GLY A 195 -49.54 -22.90 -11.06
N ASN A 196 -49.01 -21.78 -10.50
CA ASN A 196 -48.86 -20.50 -11.21
C ASN A 196 -47.69 -19.68 -10.67
N TYR A 197 -46.50 -20.28 -10.67
CA TYR A 197 -45.29 -19.60 -10.27
C TYR A 197 -44.68 -18.80 -11.42
N SER A 198 -44.02 -17.70 -11.09
CA SER A 198 -43.24 -16.88 -12.04
C SER A 198 -41.96 -16.34 -11.43
N ILE A 199 -40.98 -16.12 -12.28
CA ILE A 199 -39.70 -15.43 -11.98
C ILE A 199 -39.48 -14.30 -12.99
N TYR A 200 -38.55 -13.42 -12.72
CA TYR A 200 -38.21 -12.28 -13.59
C TYR A 200 -36.71 -12.28 -13.93
N PRO A 201 -36.26 -13.22 -14.80
CA PRO A 201 -34.90 -13.15 -15.35
C PRO A 201 -34.80 -11.93 -16.29
N ASP A 202 -33.75 -11.15 -16.14
CA ASP A 202 -33.47 -9.89 -16.90
C ASP A 202 -34.66 -8.90 -16.93
N GLY A 203 -35.61 -9.02 -15.95
CA GLY A 203 -36.80 -8.16 -15.85
C GLY A 203 -38.00 -8.66 -16.61
N GLU A 204 -37.91 -9.73 -17.38
CA GLU A 204 -39.01 -10.33 -18.12
C GLU A 204 -39.71 -11.40 -17.28
N LYS A 205 -41.06 -11.43 -17.35
CA LYS A 205 -41.85 -12.41 -16.61
C LYS A 205 -41.81 -13.77 -17.33
N VAL A 206 -41.30 -14.78 -16.63
CA VAL A 206 -41.29 -16.17 -17.08
C VAL A 206 -42.13 -17.01 -16.13
N THR A 207 -43.14 -17.71 -16.66
CA THR A 207 -43.93 -18.69 -15.89
C THR A 207 -43.13 -19.99 -15.78
N ILE A 208 -43.06 -20.56 -14.58
CA ILE A 208 -42.34 -21.79 -14.27
C ILE A 208 -43.26 -22.85 -13.69
N THR A 209 -42.89 -24.11 -13.87
CA THR A 209 -43.60 -25.25 -13.28
C THR A 209 -43.34 -25.34 -11.77
N ASP A 210 -44.19 -26.10 -11.07
CA ASP A 210 -43.97 -26.34 -9.64
C ASP A 210 -42.65 -27.07 -9.36
N GLU A 211 -42.27 -28.01 -10.24
CA GLU A 211 -40.96 -28.71 -10.16
C GLU A 211 -39.78 -27.73 -10.31
N GLN A 212 -39.85 -26.84 -11.29
CA GLN A 212 -38.82 -25.80 -11.48
C GLN A 212 -38.78 -24.84 -10.30
N ALA A 213 -39.91 -24.51 -9.69
CA ALA A 213 -39.94 -23.67 -8.50
C ALA A 213 -39.28 -24.34 -7.30
N GLU A 214 -39.45 -25.64 -7.10
CA GLU A 214 -38.76 -26.40 -6.05
C GLU A 214 -37.26 -26.51 -6.33
N GLU A 215 -36.84 -26.79 -7.56
CA GLU A 215 -35.42 -26.80 -7.96
C GLU A 215 -34.72 -25.45 -7.67
N ILE A 216 -35.43 -24.35 -7.95
CA ILE A 216 -34.90 -22.99 -7.64
C ILE A 216 -34.79 -22.77 -6.13
N LYS A 217 -35.78 -23.21 -5.33
CA LYS A 217 -35.72 -23.09 -3.87
C LYS A 217 -34.53 -23.87 -3.28
N GLU A 218 -34.34 -25.12 -3.72
CA GLU A 218 -33.20 -25.93 -3.29
C GLU A 218 -31.87 -25.27 -3.68
N TYR A 219 -31.78 -24.76 -4.89
CA TYR A 219 -30.58 -24.00 -5.34
C TYR A 219 -30.30 -22.80 -4.45
N LEU A 220 -31.34 -22.02 -4.06
CA LEU A 220 -31.16 -20.87 -3.17
C LEU A 220 -30.65 -21.27 -1.79
N ILE A 221 -31.17 -22.36 -1.22
CA ILE A 221 -30.67 -22.89 0.07
C ILE A 221 -29.22 -23.28 -0.05
N LYS A 222 -28.83 -24.09 -1.05
CA LYS A 222 -27.47 -24.53 -1.29
C LYS A 222 -26.50 -23.33 -1.55
N LYS A 223 -27.01 -22.29 -2.22
CA LYS A 223 -26.26 -21.07 -2.48
C LYS A 223 -25.98 -20.28 -1.20
N GLU A 224 -26.94 -20.18 -0.29
CA GLU A 224 -26.74 -19.52 1.00
C GLU A 224 -25.79 -20.32 1.92
N GLU A 225 -25.88 -21.65 1.92
CA GLU A 225 -24.95 -22.53 2.63
C GLU A 225 -23.51 -22.37 2.08
N TYR A 226 -23.38 -22.34 0.76
CA TYR A 226 -22.08 -22.09 0.10
C TYR A 226 -21.48 -20.76 0.53
N LYS A 227 -22.28 -19.68 0.51
CA LYS A 227 -21.81 -18.36 0.95
C LYS A 227 -21.36 -18.35 2.41
N LYS A 228 -22.11 -18.98 3.31
CA LYS A 228 -21.74 -19.09 4.72
C LYS A 228 -20.41 -19.80 4.90
N LYS A 229 -20.20 -20.95 4.24
CA LYS A 229 -18.95 -21.69 4.30
C LYS A 229 -17.75 -20.87 3.78
N VAL A 230 -17.94 -20.13 2.66
CA VAL A 230 -16.90 -19.24 2.12
C VAL A 230 -16.58 -18.12 3.10
N GLU A 231 -17.59 -17.55 3.76
CA GLU A 231 -17.39 -16.49 4.75
C GLU A 231 -16.68 -16.99 6.01
N GLU A 232 -17.03 -18.17 6.49
CA GLU A 232 -16.34 -18.84 7.61
C GLU A 232 -14.84 -19.05 7.31
N ILE A 233 -14.49 -19.53 6.10
CA ILE A 233 -13.09 -19.71 5.71
C ILE A 233 -12.35 -18.37 5.61
N LYS A 234 -12.99 -17.32 5.10
CA LYS A 234 -12.36 -15.99 5.00
C LYS A 234 -12.07 -15.38 6.37
N ASN A 235 -12.90 -15.67 7.36
CA ASN A 235 -12.83 -15.11 8.70
C ASN A 235 -12.01 -15.97 9.69
N ALA A 236 -11.68 -17.21 9.33
CA ALA A 236 -10.77 -18.08 10.09
C ALA A 236 -9.30 -17.67 9.90
#